data_b7cd895179921912c99e842888d3799b
#
_entry.id   b7cd895179921912c99e842888d3799b
#
_cell.length_a   1.000
_cell.length_b   1.000
_cell.length_c   1.000
_cell.angle_alpha   90.00
_cell.angle_beta   90.00
_cell.angle_gamma   90.00
#
_symmetry.space_group_name_H-M   'P 1'
#
loop_
_entity.id
_entity.type
_entity.pdbx_description
1 polymer ?
#
loop_
_entity_poly.entity_id
_entity_poly.type
_entity_poly.pdbx_seq_one_letter_code
_entity_poly.pdbx_strand_id
1 'polypeptide(L)' 'MNDRITIDPTLCHGKPVIRGTRTPVSAILDHLADGDSFETIRREYDLRDGDIHAAIAFGSAATMEKP' A
#
# COMPACT_ATOMS: atom_id res chain seq x y z
N MET A 1 -1.02 3.51 -14.02
CA MET A 1 -0.60 4.00 -12.69
C MET A 1 -1.81 4.15 -11.79
N ASN A 2 -1.69 3.74 -10.57
CA ASN A 2 -2.80 3.80 -9.63
C ASN A 2 -2.85 5.16 -8.95
N ASP A 3 -4.01 5.83 -9.06
CA ASP A 3 -4.17 7.17 -8.49
C ASP A 3 -4.11 7.20 -6.97
N ARG A 4 -4.27 6.05 -6.33
CA ARG A 4 -4.26 5.97 -4.86
C ARG A 4 -2.86 5.85 -4.29
N ILE A 5 -1.86 5.67 -5.14
CA ILE A 5 -0.47 5.52 -4.71
C ILE A 5 0.29 6.77 -5.13
N THR A 6 1.08 7.30 -4.22
CA THR A 6 1.93 8.45 -4.53
C THR A 6 3.34 8.19 -4.00
N ILE A 7 4.32 8.80 -4.65
CA ILE A 7 5.71 8.74 -4.21
C ILE A 7 6.17 10.18 -4.03
N ASP A 8 6.48 10.54 -2.79
CA ASP A 8 6.86 11.89 -2.42
C ASP A 8 8.16 11.80 -1.64
N PRO A 9 9.24 12.45 -2.10
CA PRO A 9 10.53 12.36 -1.41
C PRO A 9 10.47 12.82 0.04
N THR A 10 9.47 13.64 0.40
CA THR A 10 9.34 14.15 1.76
C THR A 10 8.50 13.24 2.65
N LEU A 11 7.93 12.17 2.10
CA LEU A 11 7.12 11.23 2.86
C LEU A 11 7.77 9.87 2.83
N CYS A 12 7.95 9.27 4.02
CA CYS A 12 8.44 7.90 4.17
C CYS A 12 9.70 7.64 3.33
N HIS A 13 10.57 8.62 3.26
CA HIS A 13 11.85 8.51 2.54
C HIS A 13 11.67 8.21 1.05
N GLY A 14 10.60 8.72 0.46
CA GLY A 14 10.34 8.51 -0.97
C GLY A 14 9.75 7.17 -1.32
N LYS A 15 9.30 6.40 -0.33
CA LYS A 15 8.65 5.11 -0.59
C LYS A 15 7.21 5.34 -1.03
N PRO A 16 6.64 4.42 -1.81
CA PRO A 16 5.23 4.52 -2.20
C PRO A 16 4.32 4.50 -0.98
N VAL A 17 3.38 5.42 -0.94
CA VAL A 17 2.40 5.52 0.15
C VAL A 17 1.01 5.67 -0.44
N ILE A 18 0.01 5.36 0.37
CA ILE A 18 -1.38 5.61 0.00
C ILE A 18 -1.60 7.13 0.02
N ARG A 19 -2.13 7.66 -1.09
CA ARG A 19 -2.33 9.10 -1.27
C ARG A 19 -3.18 9.65 -0.14
N GLY A 20 -2.77 10.78 0.39
CA GLY A 20 -3.49 11.43 1.49
C GLY A 20 -3.18 10.84 2.86
N THR A 21 -2.27 9.89 2.93
CA THR A 21 -1.89 9.26 4.20
C THR A 21 -0.37 9.18 4.28
N ARG A 22 0.12 8.70 5.42
CA ARG A 22 1.52 8.36 5.57
C ARG A 22 1.72 6.84 5.65
N THR A 23 0.77 6.08 5.12
CA THR A 23 0.81 4.62 5.18
C THR A 23 1.58 4.09 3.98
N PRO A 24 2.75 3.49 4.19
CA PRO A 24 3.51 2.92 3.08
C PRO A 24 2.79 1.69 2.52
N VAL A 25 2.90 1.51 1.21
CA VAL A 25 2.37 0.31 0.56
C VAL A 25 2.96 -0.95 1.19
N SER A 26 4.26 -0.91 1.54
CA SER A 26 4.92 -2.08 2.13
C SER A 26 4.28 -2.49 3.45
N ALA A 27 3.79 -1.55 4.25
CA ALA A 27 3.15 -1.89 5.53
C ALA A 27 1.87 -2.68 5.28
N ILE A 28 1.10 -2.28 4.26
CA ILE A 28 -0.13 -3.00 3.92
C ILE A 28 0.20 -4.41 3.43
N LEU A 29 1.19 -4.53 2.58
CA LEU A 29 1.58 -5.84 2.05
C LEU A 29 2.10 -6.75 3.15
N ASP A 30 2.84 -6.21 4.12
CA ASP A 30 3.34 -6.99 5.25
C ASP A 30 2.18 -7.55 6.07
N HIS A 31 1.14 -6.75 6.33
CA HIS A 31 -0.04 -7.22 7.06
C HIS A 31 -0.72 -8.34 6.31
N LEU A 32 -0.84 -8.22 5.00
CA LEU A 32 -1.47 -9.26 4.19
C LEU A 32 -0.63 -10.54 4.20
N ALA A 33 0.68 -10.39 4.16
CA ALA A 33 1.58 -11.54 4.21
C ALA A 33 1.48 -12.26 5.54
N ASP A 34 1.16 -11.53 6.61
CA ASP A 34 0.96 -12.11 7.94
C ASP A 34 -0.41 -12.74 8.11
N GLY A 35 -1.28 -12.64 7.10
CA GLY A 35 -2.61 -13.22 7.16
C GLY A 35 -3.66 -12.30 7.74
N ASP A 36 -3.35 -11.03 7.94
CA ASP A 36 -4.32 -10.09 8.47
C ASP A 36 -5.43 -9.81 7.47
N SER A 37 -6.65 -9.63 7.98
CA SER A 37 -7.79 -9.34 7.13
C SER A 37 -7.81 -7.88 6.69
N PHE A 38 -8.58 -7.60 5.63
CA PHE A 38 -8.81 -6.22 5.20
C PHE A 38 -9.38 -5.38 6.34
N GLU A 39 -10.30 -5.97 7.10
CA GLU A 39 -10.92 -5.25 8.21
C GLU A 39 -9.88 -4.79 9.23
N THR A 40 -8.94 -5.68 9.56
CA THR A 40 -7.86 -5.35 10.50
C THR A 40 -7.02 -4.22 9.96
N ILE A 41 -6.66 -4.28 8.69
CA ILE A 41 -5.81 -3.26 8.06
C ILE A 41 -6.53 -1.91 8.01
N ARG A 42 -7.81 -1.92 7.63
CA ARG A 42 -8.59 -0.67 7.58
C ARG A 42 -8.65 -0.02 8.96
N ARG A 43 -8.78 -0.82 9.99
CA ARG A 43 -8.88 -0.32 11.36
C ARG A 43 -7.55 0.27 11.83
N GLU A 44 -6.44 -0.40 11.47
CA GLU A 44 -5.11 0.03 11.89
C GLU A 44 -4.71 1.37 11.27
N TYR A 45 -5.04 1.57 9.99
CA TYR A 45 -4.51 2.69 9.22
C TYR A 45 -5.59 3.64 8.71
N ASP A 46 -6.84 3.39 9.07
CA ASP A 46 -7.97 4.23 8.61
C ASP A 46 -8.02 4.29 7.09
N LEU A 47 -7.97 3.12 6.46
CA LEU A 47 -7.97 3.00 5.01
C LEU A 47 -9.31 2.50 4.51
N ARG A 48 -9.49 2.55 3.19
CA ARG A 48 -10.64 1.98 2.50
C ARG A 48 -10.19 0.73 1.74
N ASP A 49 -11.16 -0.10 1.37
CA ASP A 49 -10.86 -1.31 0.59
C ASP A 49 -10.09 -0.97 -0.69
N GLY A 50 -10.47 0.13 -1.35
CA GLY A 50 -9.79 0.54 -2.58
C GLY A 50 -8.32 0.82 -2.37
N ASP A 51 -7.96 1.33 -1.19
CA ASP A 51 -6.56 1.59 -0.87
C ASP A 51 -5.79 0.30 -0.75
N ILE A 52 -6.39 -0.72 -0.13
CA ILE A 52 -5.74 -2.02 0.04
C ILE A 52 -5.59 -2.70 -1.31
N HIS A 53 -6.63 -2.66 -2.15
CA HIS A 53 -6.54 -3.21 -3.50
C HIS A 53 -5.46 -2.51 -4.30
N ALA A 54 -5.33 -1.19 -4.15
CA ALA A 54 -4.29 -0.43 -4.84
C ALA A 54 -2.90 -0.89 -4.40
N ALA A 55 -2.71 -1.13 -3.11
CA ALA A 55 -1.44 -1.61 -2.60
C ALA A 55 -1.09 -2.98 -3.17
N ILE A 56 -2.08 -3.87 -3.23
CA ILE A 56 -1.87 -5.21 -3.79
C ILE A 56 -1.49 -5.10 -5.26
N ALA A 57 -2.21 -4.29 -6.02
CA ALA A 57 -1.93 -4.13 -7.44
C ALA A 57 -0.54 -3.56 -7.67
N PHE A 58 -0.15 -2.58 -6.85
CA PHE A 58 1.17 -1.98 -6.96
C PHE A 58 2.26 -3.02 -6.69
N GLY A 59 2.10 -3.80 -5.62
CA GLY A 59 3.07 -4.82 -5.27
C GLY A 59 3.14 -5.92 -6.31
N SER A 60 2.01 -6.31 -6.87
CA SER A 60 1.95 -7.33 -7.90
C SER A 60 2.67 -6.86 -9.17
N ALA A 61 2.44 -5.60 -9.57
CA ALA A 61 3.10 -5.06 -10.76
C ALA A 61 4.61 -5.03 -10.57
N ALA A 62 5.07 -4.60 -9.38
CA ALA A 62 6.50 -4.55 -9.10
C ALA A 62 7.13 -5.93 -9.18
N THR A 63 6.41 -6.94 -8.67
CA THR A 63 6.89 -8.33 -8.70
C THR A 63 6.98 -8.85 -10.13
N MET A 64 5.98 -8.52 -10.95
CA MET A 64 5.92 -9.02 -12.32
C MET A 64 6.98 -8.40 -13.22
N GLU A 65 7.53 -7.26 -12.84
CA GLU A 65 8.57 -6.62 -13.63
C GLU A 65 9.93 -7.27 -13.47
N LYS A 66 10.06 -8.17 -12.53
CA LYS A 66 11.33 -8.81 -12.31
C LYS A 66 11.61 -9.86 -13.37
N PRO A 67 12.81 -9.91 -13.86
CA PRO A 67 13.20 -10.95 -14.80
C PRO A 67 13.18 -12.32 -14.17
#